data_e4d5c1d1a19172e0484406e22bd4866a
#
_entry.id   e4d5c1d1a19172e0484406e22bd4866a
#
_cell.length_a   1.000
_cell.length_b   1.000
_cell.length_c   1.000
_cell.angle_alpha   90.00
_cell.angle_beta   90.00
_cell.angle_gamma   90.00
#
_symmetry.space_group_name_H-M   'P 1'
#
loop_
_entity.id
_entity.type
_entity.pdbx_description
1 polymer ?
#
loop_
_entity_poly.entity_id
_entity_poly.type
_entity_poly.pdbx_seq_one_letter_code
_entity_poly.pdbx_strand_id
1 'polypeptide(L)'
;MLTKKLKSRCPSAVKIDVCRTKEYTLKFHKVSSDDSGKGDMAKAESETDELYGVAFSIDKSEESNLDGAEGYGHGYEKTEIDVEGITKGPLRVWTYYATNIDPELKPYHWYKRQTVDGARENGLPEDYIKKIEAFESIQDTDVERVAKNEKYLS
;
A
#
# COMPACT_ATOMS: atom_id res chain seq x y z
N MET A 1 -3.04 1.99 -1.87
CA MET A 1 -4.29 2.22 -1.08
C MET A 1 -5.27 2.95 -1.96
N LEU A 2 -6.55 2.63 -1.88
CA LEU A 2 -7.63 3.38 -2.53
C LEU A 2 -7.70 4.81 -2.01
N THR A 3 -7.80 5.79 -2.89
CA THR A 3 -7.89 7.21 -2.54
C THR A 3 -9.09 7.50 -1.63
N LYS A 4 -10.25 6.88 -1.91
CA LYS A 4 -11.45 6.98 -1.07
C LYS A 4 -11.19 6.50 0.37
N LYS A 5 -10.43 5.41 0.53
CA LYS A 5 -10.07 4.87 1.85
C LYS A 5 -9.07 5.77 2.58
N LEU A 6 -8.09 6.34 1.85
CA LEU A 6 -7.18 7.34 2.41
C LEU A 6 -7.94 8.58 2.88
N LYS A 7 -8.82 9.14 2.04
CA LYS A 7 -9.61 10.33 2.37
C LYS A 7 -10.60 10.12 3.52
N SER A 8 -11.04 8.89 3.79
CA SER A 8 -11.85 8.61 4.98
C SER A 8 -11.06 8.73 6.29
N ARG A 9 -9.74 8.67 6.22
CA ARG A 9 -8.80 8.82 7.37
C ARG A 9 -8.18 10.19 7.43
N CYS A 10 -7.85 10.72 6.25
CA CYS A 10 -7.21 12.01 6.04
C CYS A 10 -7.97 12.79 4.96
N PRO A 11 -9.05 13.52 5.34
CA PRO A 11 -9.84 14.31 4.40
C PRO A 11 -9.04 15.35 3.60
N SER A 12 -7.96 15.87 4.18
CA SER A 12 -7.05 16.82 3.53
C SER A 12 -6.19 16.22 2.42
N ALA A 13 -6.17 14.87 2.26
CA ALA A 13 -5.27 14.19 1.33
C ALA A 13 -5.41 14.70 -0.11
N VAL A 14 -4.31 15.20 -0.66
CA VAL A 14 -4.18 15.66 -2.05
C VAL A 14 -3.05 14.88 -2.72
N LYS A 15 -3.33 14.30 -3.89
CA LYS A 15 -2.33 13.61 -4.70
C LYS A 15 -1.27 14.60 -5.20
N ILE A 16 -0.02 14.26 -5.00
CA ILE A 16 1.15 15.01 -5.47
C ILE A 16 1.64 14.43 -6.80
N ASP A 17 1.96 13.13 -6.81
CA ASP A 17 2.50 12.45 -8.00
C ASP A 17 2.40 10.93 -7.86
N VAL A 18 2.54 10.23 -8.97
CA VAL A 18 2.93 8.81 -9.00
C VAL A 18 4.44 8.75 -8.89
N CYS A 19 4.95 7.89 -8.02
CA CYS A 19 6.37 7.78 -7.72
C CYS A 19 6.90 6.38 -7.94
N ARG A 20 8.20 6.27 -8.22
CA ARG A 20 8.91 5.02 -8.41
C ARG A 20 10.21 5.01 -7.62
N THR A 21 10.61 3.83 -7.14
CA THR A 21 11.94 3.55 -6.62
C THR A 21 12.40 2.15 -7.02
N LYS A 22 13.70 1.96 -7.21
CA LYS A 22 14.33 0.65 -7.47
C LYS A 22 14.96 0.03 -6.21
N GLU A 23 14.91 0.74 -5.09
CA GLU A 23 15.47 0.26 -3.82
C GLU A 23 14.54 -0.70 -3.09
N TYR A 24 13.27 -0.75 -3.49
CA TYR A 24 12.21 -1.51 -2.84
C TYR A 24 11.33 -2.25 -3.84
N THR A 25 10.60 -3.22 -3.34
CA THR A 25 9.58 -3.97 -4.08
C THR A 25 8.36 -4.20 -3.20
N LEU A 26 7.19 -4.44 -3.82
CA LEU A 26 5.97 -4.79 -3.09
C LEU A 26 6.00 -6.26 -2.69
N LYS A 27 5.71 -6.53 -1.41
CA LYS A 27 5.37 -7.88 -0.92
C LYS A 27 4.10 -7.82 -0.07
N PHE A 28 3.38 -8.96 0.01
CA PHE A 28 2.21 -9.12 0.86
C PHE A 28 2.53 -10.08 2.01
N HIS A 29 3.46 -9.71 2.85
CA HIS A 29 4.00 -10.57 3.91
C HIS A 29 3.94 -9.96 5.31
N LYS A 30 3.42 -8.73 5.45
CA LYS A 30 3.23 -8.15 6.78
C LYS A 30 2.14 -8.91 7.52
N VAL A 31 2.47 -9.42 8.71
CA VAL A 31 1.53 -10.13 9.58
C VAL A 31 0.41 -9.20 10.03
N SER A 32 -0.82 -9.62 9.84
CA SER A 32 -2.02 -8.90 10.26
C SER A 32 -2.79 -9.68 11.31
N SER A 33 -3.57 -8.97 12.12
CA SER A 33 -4.46 -9.58 13.13
C SER A 33 -5.61 -10.41 12.53
N ASP A 34 -5.79 -10.35 11.21
CA ASP A 34 -6.79 -11.14 10.49
C ASP A 34 -6.20 -12.38 9.82
N ASP A 35 -4.98 -12.78 10.20
CA ASP A 35 -4.25 -13.94 9.69
C ASP A 35 -3.86 -13.87 8.20
N SER A 36 -3.93 -12.69 7.58
CA SER A 36 -3.53 -12.48 6.20
C SER A 36 -2.27 -11.62 6.06
N GLY A 37 -1.63 -11.70 4.90
CA GLY A 37 -0.52 -10.83 4.53
C GLY A 37 -1.00 -9.46 4.05
N LYS A 38 -0.44 -8.39 4.60
CA LYS A 38 -0.65 -7.01 4.13
C LYS A 38 0.55 -6.52 3.32
N GLY A 39 0.31 -5.47 2.56
CA GLY A 39 1.33 -4.86 1.72
C GLY A 39 2.48 -4.28 2.53
N ASP A 40 3.68 -4.48 2.02
CA ASP A 40 4.92 -3.97 2.59
C ASP A 40 5.85 -3.48 1.49
N MET A 41 6.63 -2.47 1.82
CA MET A 41 7.75 -1.97 1.06
C MET A 41 9.01 -2.74 1.48
N ALA A 42 9.25 -3.89 0.85
CA ALA A 42 10.41 -4.72 1.12
C ALA A 42 11.64 -4.25 0.32
N LYS A 43 12.86 -4.50 0.83
CA LYS A 43 14.08 -4.22 0.07
C LYS A 43 14.09 -5.00 -1.24
N ALA A 44 14.54 -4.34 -2.32
CA ALA A 44 14.76 -4.98 -3.60
C ALA A 44 15.85 -6.06 -3.51
N GLU A 45 15.61 -7.19 -4.15
CA GLU A 45 16.51 -8.35 -4.18
C GLU A 45 17.16 -8.53 -5.56
N SER A 46 16.63 -7.86 -6.59
CA SER A 46 17.12 -7.91 -7.96
C SER A 46 17.07 -6.55 -8.64
N GLU A 47 17.83 -6.39 -9.74
CA GLU A 47 17.83 -5.17 -10.55
C GLU A 47 16.51 -4.93 -11.31
N THR A 48 15.68 -5.97 -11.42
CA THR A 48 14.35 -5.89 -12.04
C THR A 48 13.25 -5.49 -11.06
N ASP A 49 13.58 -5.46 -9.75
CA ASP A 49 12.65 -5.01 -8.74
C ASP A 49 12.42 -3.51 -8.83
N GLU A 50 11.20 -3.14 -8.59
CA GLU A 50 10.77 -1.74 -8.50
C GLU A 50 9.50 -1.64 -7.68
N LEU A 51 9.30 -0.49 -7.07
CA LEU A 51 8.09 -0.15 -6.34
C LEU A 51 7.50 1.12 -6.94
N TYR A 52 6.25 1.05 -7.35
CA TYR A 52 5.44 2.22 -7.64
C TYR A 52 4.50 2.52 -6.47
N GLY A 53 4.29 3.79 -6.22
CA GLY A 53 3.36 4.27 -5.22
C GLY A 53 2.80 5.62 -5.60
N VAL A 54 1.96 6.16 -4.74
CA VAL A 54 1.37 7.48 -4.92
C VAL A 54 1.75 8.34 -3.74
N ALA A 55 2.36 9.48 -4.00
CA ALA A 55 2.64 10.50 -3.00
C ALA A 55 1.41 11.37 -2.79
N PHE A 56 1.02 11.55 -1.54
CA PHE A 56 -0.03 12.47 -1.11
C PHE A 56 0.51 13.44 -0.09
N SER A 57 0.02 14.68 -0.11
CA SER A 57 0.13 15.56 1.05
C SER A 57 -1.09 15.37 1.94
N ILE A 58 -0.87 15.44 3.24
CA ILE A 58 -1.93 15.44 4.26
C ILE A 58 -1.63 16.52 5.30
N ASP A 59 -2.64 17.02 5.97
CA ASP A 59 -2.42 17.90 7.11
C ASP A 59 -1.73 17.12 8.25
N LYS A 60 -0.75 17.77 8.88
CA LYS A 60 -0.02 17.16 9.97
C LYS A 60 -0.92 16.69 11.13
N SER A 61 -2.01 17.40 11.35
CA SER A 61 -3.02 17.04 12.36
C SER A 61 -3.72 15.71 12.09
N GLU A 62 -3.72 15.22 10.84
CA GLU A 62 -4.34 13.96 10.44
C GLU A 62 -3.37 12.78 10.42
N GLU A 63 -2.07 13.02 10.60
CA GLU A 63 -1.05 11.96 10.59
C GLU A 63 -1.35 10.87 11.61
N SER A 64 -1.80 11.25 12.83
CA SER A 64 -2.17 10.29 13.87
C SER A 64 -3.34 9.38 13.49
N ASN A 65 -4.28 9.86 12.67
CA ASN A 65 -5.37 9.03 12.17
C ASN A 65 -4.85 7.93 11.23
N LEU A 66 -3.88 8.29 10.39
CA LEU A 66 -3.25 7.33 9.49
C LEU A 66 -2.38 6.34 10.26
N ASP A 67 -1.61 6.80 11.24
CA ASP A 67 -0.80 5.97 12.12
C ASP A 67 -1.64 4.91 12.83
N GLY A 68 -2.75 5.31 13.42
CA GLY A 68 -3.66 4.38 14.08
C GLY A 68 -4.26 3.36 13.10
N ALA A 69 -4.63 3.81 11.91
CA ALA A 69 -5.21 2.94 10.88
C ALA A 69 -4.21 1.95 10.28
N GLU A 70 -2.94 2.32 10.17
CA GLU A 70 -1.86 1.46 9.65
C GLU A 70 -1.23 0.58 10.75
N GLY A 71 -1.47 0.87 12.03
CA GLY A 71 -0.87 0.13 13.13
C GLY A 71 0.60 0.50 13.37
N TYR A 72 0.93 1.80 13.26
CA TYR A 72 2.24 2.32 13.59
C TYR A 72 2.65 1.95 15.01
N GLY A 73 3.87 1.41 15.17
CA GLY A 73 4.35 0.85 16.44
C GLY A 73 3.84 -0.58 16.76
N HIS A 74 2.96 -1.15 15.91
CA HIS A 74 2.36 -2.48 16.07
C HIS A 74 2.44 -3.32 14.79
N GLY A 75 3.65 -3.42 14.23
CA GLY A 75 3.91 -4.19 13.01
C GLY A 75 4.26 -3.33 11.79
N TYR A 76 4.09 -2.00 11.87
CA TYR A 76 4.65 -1.03 10.94
C TYR A 76 5.45 0.05 11.68
N GLU A 77 6.53 0.49 11.08
CA GLU A 77 7.30 1.67 11.44
C GLU A 77 7.34 2.65 10.26
N LYS A 78 7.74 3.89 10.53
CA LYS A 78 7.91 4.93 9.49
C LYS A 78 9.36 5.09 9.08
N THR A 79 9.57 5.43 7.83
CA THR A 79 10.86 5.85 7.31
C THR A 79 10.69 6.88 6.21
N GLU A 80 11.71 7.70 6.00
CA GLU A 80 11.80 8.57 4.83
C GLU A 80 12.59 7.86 3.74
N ILE A 81 12.13 8.01 2.50
CA ILE A 81 12.79 7.48 1.31
C ILE A 81 12.84 8.53 0.20
N ASP A 82 13.84 8.41 -0.65
CA ASP A 82 13.92 9.17 -1.89
C ASP A 82 13.25 8.37 -3.01
N VAL A 83 12.40 9.04 -3.77
CA VAL A 83 11.65 8.44 -4.88
C VAL A 83 11.71 9.36 -6.09
N GLU A 84 11.48 8.80 -7.26
CA GLU A 84 11.33 9.55 -8.51
C GLU A 84 9.85 9.73 -8.82
N GLY A 85 9.39 10.98 -8.75
CA GLY A 85 8.05 11.35 -9.22
C GLY A 85 8.02 11.40 -10.73
N ILE A 86 6.94 10.86 -11.34
CA ILE A 86 6.81 10.79 -12.81
C ILE A 86 6.74 12.21 -13.42
N THR A 87 6.10 13.16 -12.74
CA THR A 87 5.96 14.54 -13.21
C THR A 87 6.79 15.54 -12.44
N LYS A 88 7.06 15.29 -11.16
CA LYS A 88 7.74 16.21 -10.25
C LYS A 88 9.26 15.99 -10.17
N GLY A 89 9.78 14.85 -10.66
CA GLY A 89 11.17 14.46 -10.47
C GLY A 89 11.47 13.98 -9.05
N PRO A 90 12.71 14.16 -8.54
CA PRO A 90 13.10 13.67 -7.22
C PRO A 90 12.23 14.23 -6.10
N LEU A 91 11.71 13.35 -5.26
CA LEU A 91 10.92 13.67 -4.08
C LEU A 91 11.42 12.88 -2.87
N ARG A 92 11.36 13.50 -1.70
CA ARG A 92 11.55 12.81 -0.43
C ARG A 92 10.18 12.66 0.24
N VAL A 93 9.84 11.41 0.55
CA VAL A 93 8.55 11.06 1.14
C VAL A 93 8.75 10.20 2.38
N TRP A 94 7.80 10.22 3.31
CA TRP A 94 7.74 9.25 4.38
C TRP A 94 6.71 8.16 4.06
N THR A 95 6.95 6.95 4.52
CA THR A 95 6.09 5.80 4.32
C THR A 95 6.23 4.80 5.46
N TYR A 96 5.32 3.84 5.50
CA TYR A 96 5.39 2.72 6.45
C TYR A 96 6.15 1.55 5.83
N TYR A 97 6.86 0.80 6.69
CA TYR A 97 7.44 -0.50 6.35
C TYR A 97 7.13 -1.50 7.45
N ALA A 98 7.01 -2.77 7.09
CA ALA A 98 6.67 -3.84 8.02
C ALA A 98 7.86 -4.22 8.91
N THR A 99 7.59 -4.43 10.20
CA THR A 99 8.55 -4.93 11.20
C THR A 99 8.22 -6.35 11.65
N ASN A 100 7.01 -6.84 11.36
CA ASN A 100 6.58 -8.20 11.63
C ASN A 100 6.10 -8.83 10.33
N ILE A 101 6.93 -9.71 9.77
CA ILE A 101 6.71 -10.33 8.46
C ILE A 101 6.70 -11.85 8.54
N ASP A 102 5.90 -12.48 7.69
CA ASP A 102 5.90 -13.91 7.44
C ASP A 102 5.75 -14.12 5.91
N PRO A 103 6.79 -14.64 5.24
CA PRO A 103 6.78 -14.82 3.79
C PRO A 103 5.77 -15.85 3.28
N GLU A 104 5.23 -16.71 4.14
CA GLU A 104 4.21 -17.71 3.77
C GLU A 104 2.80 -17.13 3.70
N LEU A 105 2.59 -15.93 4.24
CA LEU A 105 1.27 -15.29 4.22
C LEU A 105 0.89 -14.82 2.81
N LYS A 106 -0.42 -14.83 2.58
CA LYS A 106 -1.04 -14.32 1.36
C LYS A 106 -2.11 -13.27 1.71
N PRO A 107 -2.32 -12.29 0.84
CA PRO A 107 -3.39 -11.33 1.04
C PRO A 107 -4.76 -11.98 0.79
N TYR A 108 -5.80 -11.48 1.44
CA TYR A 108 -7.16 -11.80 1.04
C TYR A 108 -7.49 -11.23 -0.35
N HIS A 109 -8.40 -11.87 -1.09
CA HIS A 109 -8.81 -11.44 -2.42
C HIS A 109 -9.27 -9.98 -2.44
N TRP A 110 -10.11 -9.57 -1.49
CA TRP A 110 -10.60 -8.20 -1.39
C TRP A 110 -9.48 -7.19 -1.12
N TYR A 111 -8.45 -7.57 -0.34
CA TYR A 111 -7.32 -6.68 -0.05
C TYR A 111 -6.43 -6.48 -1.28
N LYS A 112 -6.08 -7.57 -1.97
CA LYS A 112 -5.33 -7.49 -3.24
C LYS A 112 -6.09 -6.65 -4.26
N ARG A 113 -7.40 -6.87 -4.41
CA ARG A 113 -8.25 -6.10 -5.32
C ARG A 113 -8.26 -4.61 -4.97
N GLN A 114 -8.35 -4.24 -3.70
CA GLN A 114 -8.22 -2.83 -3.28
C GLN A 114 -6.87 -2.23 -3.68
N THR A 115 -5.80 -3.00 -3.65
CA THR A 115 -4.47 -2.54 -4.07
C THR A 115 -4.42 -2.33 -5.58
N VAL A 116 -4.96 -3.25 -6.36
CA VAL A 116 -5.09 -3.15 -7.82
C VAL A 116 -5.94 -1.95 -8.23
N ASP A 117 -7.12 -1.80 -7.64
CA ASP A 117 -8.03 -0.69 -7.94
C ASP A 117 -7.40 0.66 -7.58
N GLY A 118 -6.69 0.72 -6.45
CA GLY A 118 -5.94 1.91 -6.05
C GLY A 118 -4.80 2.26 -7.02
N ALA A 119 -4.14 1.26 -7.59
CA ALA A 119 -3.12 1.45 -8.62
C ALA A 119 -3.74 1.98 -9.93
N ARG A 120 -4.87 1.39 -10.36
CA ARG A 120 -5.59 1.82 -11.57
C ARG A 120 -6.13 3.24 -11.46
N GLU A 121 -6.85 3.56 -10.39
CA GLU A 121 -7.44 4.89 -10.21
C GLU A 121 -6.39 6.01 -10.17
N ASN A 122 -5.18 5.68 -9.74
CA ASN A 122 -4.07 6.63 -9.66
C ASN A 122 -3.17 6.64 -10.91
N GLY A 123 -3.42 5.77 -11.89
CA GLY A 123 -2.70 5.77 -13.16
C GLY A 123 -1.30 5.16 -13.08
N LEU A 124 -1.09 4.15 -12.24
CA LEU A 124 0.14 3.39 -12.22
C LEU A 124 0.33 2.63 -13.57
N PRO A 125 1.58 2.32 -13.98
CA PRO A 125 1.82 1.59 -15.21
C PRO A 125 1.10 0.23 -15.24
N GLU A 126 0.50 -0.10 -16.39
CA GLU A 126 -0.29 -1.34 -16.54
C GLU A 126 0.55 -2.60 -16.28
N ASP A 127 1.82 -2.62 -16.70
CA ASP A 127 2.71 -3.76 -16.43
C ASP A 127 2.98 -3.95 -14.93
N TYR A 128 3.03 -2.86 -14.18
CA TYR A 128 3.13 -2.93 -12.71
C TYR A 128 1.84 -3.43 -12.08
N ILE A 129 0.68 -3.00 -12.58
CA ILE A 129 -0.63 -3.48 -12.12
C ILE A 129 -0.74 -4.99 -12.35
N LYS A 130 -0.33 -5.50 -13.51
CA LYS A 130 -0.28 -6.94 -13.79
C LYS A 130 0.62 -7.71 -12.82
N LYS A 131 1.73 -7.13 -12.38
CA LYS A 131 2.57 -7.73 -11.33
C LYS A 131 1.80 -7.85 -10.01
N ILE A 132 1.01 -6.84 -9.63
CA ILE A 132 0.17 -6.92 -8.41
C ILE A 132 -0.90 -8.00 -8.57
N GLU A 133 -1.55 -8.08 -9.72
CA GLU A 133 -2.57 -9.08 -10.03
C GLU A 133 -2.03 -10.51 -9.96
N ALA A 134 -0.77 -10.71 -10.35
CA ALA A 134 -0.10 -12.01 -10.36
C ALA A 134 0.20 -12.57 -8.95
N PHE A 135 0.16 -11.76 -7.89
CA PHE A 135 0.29 -12.28 -6.54
C PHE A 135 -0.84 -13.25 -6.21
N GLU A 136 -0.49 -14.38 -5.63
CA GLU A 136 -1.48 -15.31 -5.08
C GLU A 136 -2.26 -14.64 -3.94
N SER A 137 -3.53 -14.97 -3.83
CA SER A 137 -4.40 -14.47 -2.76
C SER A 137 -5.34 -15.57 -2.30
N ILE A 138 -5.88 -15.44 -1.08
CA ILE A 138 -6.76 -16.42 -0.46
C ILE A 138 -8.14 -15.83 -0.19
N GLN A 139 -9.13 -16.69 -0.05
CA GLN A 139 -10.48 -16.27 0.31
C GLN A 139 -10.56 -15.97 1.80
N ASP A 140 -11.18 -14.86 2.13
CA ASP A 140 -11.57 -14.53 3.49
C ASP A 140 -12.91 -15.20 3.80
N THR A 141 -12.95 -16.01 4.84
CA THR A 141 -14.17 -16.73 5.27
C THR A 141 -15.07 -15.91 6.20
N ASP A 142 -14.59 -14.76 6.67
CA ASP A 142 -15.36 -13.82 7.49
C ASP A 142 -16.23 -12.94 6.58
N VAL A 143 -17.50 -13.29 6.46
CA VAL A 143 -18.48 -12.65 5.57
C VAL A 143 -18.69 -11.18 5.91
N GLU A 144 -18.69 -10.82 7.20
CA GLU A 144 -18.87 -9.42 7.63
C GLU A 144 -17.65 -8.58 7.27
N ARG A 145 -16.45 -9.12 7.46
CA ARG A 145 -15.20 -8.46 7.06
C ARG A 145 -15.11 -8.27 5.56
N VAL A 146 -15.50 -9.29 4.78
CA VAL A 146 -15.59 -9.19 3.31
C VAL A 146 -16.53 -8.06 2.91
N ALA A 147 -17.78 -8.09 3.38
CA ALA A 147 -18.79 -7.07 3.04
C ALA A 147 -18.34 -5.64 3.41
N LYS A 148 -17.71 -5.48 4.58
CA LYS A 148 -17.16 -4.20 5.05
C LYS A 148 -16.07 -3.65 4.13
N ASN A 149 -15.27 -4.51 3.55
CA ASN A 149 -14.14 -4.10 2.70
C ASN A 149 -14.51 -3.98 1.23
N GLU A 150 -15.41 -4.83 0.73
CA GLU A 150 -15.85 -4.78 -0.67
C GLU A 150 -16.64 -3.52 -1.02
N LYS A 151 -17.26 -2.85 -0.03
CA LYS A 151 -17.91 -1.55 -0.25
C LYS A 151 -17.00 -0.45 -0.82
N TYR A 152 -15.68 -0.63 -0.72
CA TYR A 152 -14.70 0.29 -1.28
C TYR A 152 -14.30 -0.08 -2.72
N LEU A 153 -14.64 -1.28 -3.18
CA LEU A 153 -14.37 -1.74 -4.53
C LEU A 153 -15.37 -1.13 -5.51
N SER A 154 -14.93 -0.83 -6.69
CA SER A 154 -15.76 -0.35 -7.81
C SER A 154 -16.23 -1.51 -8.67
#